data_6c6c2ff6ed3a007847d9777422bd6004
#
_entry.id   6c6c2ff6ed3a007847d9777422bd6004
#
_cell.length_a   1.000
_cell.length_b   1.000
_cell.length_c   1.000
_cell.angle_alpha   90.00
_cell.angle_beta   90.00
_cell.angle_gamma   90.00
#
_symmetry.space_group_name_H-M   'P 1'
#
loop_
_entity.id
_entity.type
_entity.pdbx_description
1 polymer ?
#
loop_
_entity_poly.entity_id
_entity_poly.type
_entity_poly.pdbx_seq_one_letter_code
_entity_poly.pdbx_strand_id
1 'polypeptide(L)'
;MEAMTEPGDWELLEERTEYETGWYDGGYDLVEQPDGSEKRYYWADLPPAVVVVARIDGRVLAETSDAATGADGDGDTGAGADADEDHLLFVEQYRPPIRETHLELPAGIVEDGESYTQAATRELEEETGFRPSSTALLQEYAVATGVLRHDRGVVYAEGLEPGERALDSNEFLEVTTVPVDRALERAREQPANDSTLTALLLATEDGVL
;
A
#
# COMPACT_ATOMS: atom_id res chain seq x y z
N MET A 1 -4.45 -40.54 7.19
CA MET A 1 -3.95 -39.46 6.31
C MET A 1 -5.05 -39.32 5.25
N GLU A 2 -6.04 -38.49 5.55
CA GLU A 2 -7.12 -38.20 4.61
C GLU A 2 -6.52 -37.53 3.38
N ALA A 3 -6.96 -37.97 2.21
CA ALA A 3 -6.55 -37.37 0.95
C ALA A 3 -6.94 -35.88 0.97
N MET A 4 -6.00 -35.01 0.66
CA MET A 4 -6.34 -33.60 0.38
C MET A 4 -7.30 -33.62 -0.81
N THR A 5 -8.49 -33.08 -0.61
CA THR A 5 -9.50 -32.88 -1.65
C THR A 5 -8.93 -32.04 -2.78
N GLU A 6 -9.08 -32.50 -4.00
CA GLU A 6 -8.65 -31.76 -5.19
C GLU A 6 -9.49 -30.47 -5.33
N PRO A 7 -8.93 -29.37 -5.88
CA PRO A 7 -9.67 -28.11 -6.07
C PRO A 7 -10.96 -28.23 -6.90
N GLY A 8 -11.20 -29.34 -7.57
CA GLY A 8 -12.38 -29.58 -8.39
C GLY A 8 -13.61 -30.12 -7.65
N ASP A 9 -13.49 -30.38 -6.35
CA ASP A 9 -14.59 -30.97 -5.56
C ASP A 9 -15.50 -29.91 -4.91
N TRP A 10 -15.29 -28.62 -5.21
CA TRP A 10 -16.11 -27.50 -4.75
C TRP A 10 -17.02 -27.04 -5.89
N GLU A 11 -18.33 -27.01 -5.67
CA GLU A 11 -19.30 -26.52 -6.65
C GLU A 11 -19.92 -25.19 -6.20
N LEU A 12 -19.78 -24.15 -7.03
CA LEU A 12 -20.48 -22.87 -6.82
C LEU A 12 -21.96 -23.04 -7.17
N LEU A 13 -22.84 -22.99 -6.17
CA LEU A 13 -24.29 -23.12 -6.35
C LEU A 13 -24.97 -21.76 -6.57
N GLU A 14 -24.57 -20.72 -5.85
CA GLU A 14 -25.10 -19.36 -5.94
C GLU A 14 -24.02 -18.36 -5.60
N GLU A 15 -23.89 -17.29 -6.39
CA GLU A 15 -23.16 -16.07 -6.04
C GLU A 15 -24.17 -14.97 -5.79
N ARG A 16 -24.03 -14.26 -4.65
CA ARG A 16 -24.97 -13.21 -4.28
C ARG A 16 -24.29 -12.01 -3.68
N THR A 17 -24.41 -10.87 -4.36
CA THR A 17 -24.09 -9.55 -3.78
C THR A 17 -25.23 -9.15 -2.85
N GLU A 18 -24.91 -8.80 -1.61
CA GLU A 18 -25.88 -8.35 -0.59
C GLU A 18 -25.89 -6.83 -0.45
N TYR A 19 -24.78 -6.15 -0.74
CA TYR A 19 -24.68 -4.68 -0.72
C TYR A 19 -23.55 -4.19 -1.63
N GLU A 20 -23.78 -2.99 -2.17
CA GLU A 20 -22.86 -2.26 -3.04
C GLU A 20 -22.63 -0.89 -2.41
N THR A 21 -21.37 -0.48 -2.23
CA THR A 21 -21.05 0.79 -1.56
C THR A 21 -20.57 1.86 -2.55
N GLY A 22 -20.26 1.48 -3.78
CA GLY A 22 -19.57 2.31 -4.76
C GLY A 22 -18.05 2.35 -4.58
N TRP A 23 -17.55 1.78 -3.47
CA TRP A 23 -16.13 1.58 -3.22
C TRP A 23 -15.75 0.09 -3.19
N TYR A 24 -16.61 -0.74 -2.63
CA TYR A 24 -16.48 -2.21 -2.65
C TYR A 24 -17.86 -2.86 -2.59
N ASP A 25 -17.91 -4.09 -3.07
CA ASP A 25 -19.10 -4.93 -2.99
C ASP A 25 -18.93 -6.00 -1.93
N GLY A 26 -20.03 -6.42 -1.31
CA GLY A 26 -20.03 -7.49 -0.33
C GLY A 26 -21.16 -8.47 -0.53
N GLY A 27 -20.86 -9.74 -0.30
CA GLY A 27 -21.83 -10.80 -0.52
C GLY A 27 -21.37 -12.15 -0.03
N TYR A 28 -21.92 -13.20 -0.63
CA TYR A 28 -21.53 -14.58 -0.35
C TYR A 28 -21.60 -15.46 -1.59
N ASP A 29 -20.79 -16.51 -1.57
CA ASP A 29 -20.92 -17.68 -2.42
C ASP A 29 -21.54 -18.82 -1.60
N LEU A 30 -22.64 -19.39 -2.08
CA LEU A 30 -23.13 -20.67 -1.59
C LEU A 30 -22.43 -21.78 -2.39
N VAL A 31 -21.67 -22.60 -1.70
CA VAL A 31 -20.92 -23.69 -2.35
C VAL A 31 -21.29 -25.03 -1.75
N GLU A 32 -21.30 -26.07 -2.60
CA GLU A 32 -21.26 -27.45 -2.15
C GLU A 32 -19.80 -27.80 -1.83
N GLN A 33 -19.59 -28.25 -0.59
CA GLN A 33 -18.28 -28.67 -0.10
C GLN A 33 -17.99 -30.12 -0.55
N PRO A 34 -16.73 -30.58 -0.53
CA PRO A 34 -16.37 -31.95 -0.94
C PRO A 34 -17.08 -33.08 -0.19
N ASP A 35 -17.66 -32.81 0.98
CA ASP A 35 -18.47 -33.78 1.74
C ASP A 35 -19.95 -33.75 1.40
N GLY A 36 -20.36 -32.95 0.39
CA GLY A 36 -21.75 -32.76 -0.05
C GLY A 36 -22.54 -31.79 0.82
N SER A 37 -21.93 -31.13 1.80
CA SER A 37 -22.61 -30.12 2.60
C SER A 37 -22.56 -28.74 1.91
N GLU A 38 -23.61 -27.94 2.10
CA GLU A 38 -23.69 -26.59 1.57
C GLU A 38 -23.27 -25.57 2.61
N LYS A 39 -22.48 -24.55 2.19
CA LYS A 39 -22.04 -23.49 3.08
C LYS A 39 -21.91 -22.15 2.34
N ARG A 40 -22.25 -21.05 3.05
CA ARG A 40 -22.01 -19.70 2.57
C ARG A 40 -20.63 -19.24 2.97
N TYR A 41 -19.87 -18.74 1.98
CA TYR A 41 -18.58 -18.08 2.16
C TYR A 41 -18.76 -16.61 1.83
N TYR A 42 -18.67 -15.77 2.88
CA TYR A 42 -18.83 -14.33 2.74
C TYR A 42 -17.56 -13.70 2.22
N TRP A 43 -17.72 -12.72 1.34
CA TRP A 43 -16.62 -12.00 0.73
C TRP A 43 -16.89 -10.49 0.67
N ALA A 44 -15.81 -9.71 0.59
CA ALA A 44 -15.80 -8.33 0.14
C ALA A 44 -14.89 -8.24 -1.09
N ASP A 45 -15.41 -7.64 -2.15
CA ASP A 45 -14.73 -7.47 -3.44
C ASP A 45 -14.26 -6.02 -3.56
N LEU A 46 -12.95 -5.83 -3.59
CA LEU A 46 -12.30 -4.52 -3.62
C LEU A 46 -11.45 -4.41 -4.89
N PRO A 47 -11.33 -3.19 -5.46
CA PRO A 47 -10.38 -2.96 -6.54
C PRO A 47 -8.94 -3.32 -6.11
N PRO A 48 -8.06 -3.72 -7.04
CA PRO A 48 -6.66 -3.94 -6.75
C PRO A 48 -6.01 -2.69 -6.19
N ALA A 49 -4.99 -2.85 -5.35
CA ALA A 49 -4.23 -1.73 -4.79
C ALA A 49 -2.73 -1.90 -4.97
N VAL A 50 -2.01 -0.79 -4.94
CA VAL A 50 -0.55 -0.74 -4.95
C VAL A 50 -0.01 -0.16 -3.66
N VAL A 51 1.14 -0.69 -3.21
CA VAL A 51 1.95 -0.13 -2.13
C VAL A 51 3.32 0.20 -2.69
N VAL A 52 3.84 1.39 -2.40
CA VAL A 52 5.06 1.91 -3.02
C VAL A 52 6.19 2.03 -2.02
N VAL A 53 7.23 1.24 -2.21
CA VAL A 53 8.50 1.39 -1.48
C VAL A 53 9.33 2.43 -2.22
N ALA A 54 9.21 3.68 -1.82
CA ALA A 54 9.78 4.83 -2.52
C ALA A 54 11.06 5.32 -1.83
N ARG A 55 12.21 5.11 -2.49
CA ARG A 55 13.54 5.52 -2.00
C ARG A 55 13.91 6.90 -2.54
N ILE A 56 14.19 7.82 -1.62
CA ILE A 56 14.63 9.19 -1.90
C ILE A 56 16.09 9.39 -1.49
N ASP A 57 16.88 9.98 -2.39
CA ASP A 57 18.27 10.40 -2.10
C ASP A 57 18.26 11.52 -1.05
N GLY A 58 19.12 11.42 -0.04
CA GLY A 58 19.20 12.42 1.03
C GLY A 58 19.51 13.84 0.56
N ARG A 59 20.18 13.99 -0.58
CA ARG A 59 20.45 15.32 -1.20
C ARG A 59 19.17 15.95 -1.74
N VAL A 60 18.31 15.16 -2.41
CA VAL A 60 17.02 15.64 -2.91
C VAL A 60 16.15 16.06 -1.74
N LEU A 61 16.15 15.26 -0.66
CA LEU A 61 15.42 15.58 0.56
C LEU A 61 15.90 16.88 1.22
N ALA A 62 17.20 17.09 1.32
CA ALA A 62 17.78 18.31 1.88
C ALA A 62 17.44 19.57 1.05
N GLU A 63 17.51 19.47 -0.29
CA GLU A 63 17.17 20.58 -1.19
C GLU A 63 15.67 20.96 -1.10
N THR A 64 14.77 19.99 -0.95
CA THR A 64 13.33 20.25 -0.83
C THR A 64 12.97 20.82 0.54
N SER A 65 13.66 20.41 1.60
CA SER A 65 13.47 20.96 2.96
C SER A 65 13.90 22.42 3.07
N ASP A 66 15.01 22.79 2.44
CA ASP A 66 15.49 24.18 2.39
C ASP A 66 14.55 25.10 1.60
N ALA A 67 13.90 24.60 0.57
CA ALA A 67 12.92 25.35 -0.21
C ALA A 67 11.60 25.59 0.58
N ALA A 68 11.21 24.67 1.45
CA ALA A 68 10.01 24.77 2.27
C ALA A 68 10.17 25.71 3.48
N THR A 69 11.37 25.87 4.03
CA THR A 69 11.64 26.77 5.18
C THR A 69 11.62 28.26 4.82
N GLY A 70 11.44 28.61 3.55
CA GLY A 70 11.23 29.98 3.06
C GLY A 70 9.79 30.50 3.17
N ALA A 71 8.82 29.72 3.60
CA ALA A 71 7.42 30.10 3.81
C ALA A 71 7.00 29.69 5.23
N ASP A 72 6.75 30.70 6.08
CA ASP A 72 6.30 30.59 7.48
C ASP A 72 5.38 29.38 7.78
N GLY A 73 5.89 28.30 8.34
CA GLY A 73 5.12 27.16 8.78
C GLY A 73 5.87 26.35 9.83
N ASP A 74 5.35 26.35 11.08
CA ASP A 74 5.78 25.51 12.21
C ASP A 74 5.45 24.02 11.95
N GLY A 75 6.06 23.40 10.95
CA GLY A 75 6.03 21.98 10.72
C GLY A 75 7.38 21.37 11.06
N ASP A 76 7.43 20.50 12.05
CA ASP A 76 8.61 19.66 12.35
C ASP A 76 8.82 18.64 11.20
N THR A 77 9.25 19.15 10.05
CA THR A 77 9.78 18.32 8.97
C THR A 77 11.19 17.96 9.38
N GLY A 78 11.38 16.79 9.98
CA GLY A 78 12.61 16.12 10.37
C GLY A 78 13.91 16.92 10.17
N ALA A 79 14.18 17.87 11.05
CA ALA A 79 15.36 18.71 10.99
C ALA A 79 16.61 17.84 11.14
N GLY A 80 17.33 17.64 10.04
CA GLY A 80 18.64 17.01 10.03
C GLY A 80 18.74 15.70 9.25
N ALA A 81 18.02 15.55 8.14
CA ALA A 81 18.32 14.47 7.20
C ALA A 81 19.79 14.63 6.74
N ASP A 82 20.61 13.62 7.02
CA ASP A 82 21.98 13.59 6.53
C ASP A 82 21.92 13.47 5.00
N ALA A 83 22.48 14.46 4.30
CA ALA A 83 22.45 14.49 2.83
C ALA A 83 23.16 13.28 2.19
N ASP A 84 23.90 12.52 2.97
CA ASP A 84 24.60 11.32 2.55
C ASP A 84 23.77 10.01 2.84
N GLU A 85 22.58 10.10 3.45
CA GLU A 85 21.75 8.97 3.82
C GLU A 85 20.44 8.92 3.01
N ASP A 86 20.18 7.79 2.37
CA ASP A 86 18.91 7.57 1.65
C ASP A 86 17.77 7.26 2.63
N HIS A 87 16.59 7.75 2.30
CA HIS A 87 15.38 7.56 3.08
C HIS A 87 14.30 6.86 2.28
N LEU A 88 13.29 6.32 2.97
CA LEU A 88 12.02 5.95 2.36
C LEU A 88 10.96 7.00 2.70
N LEU A 89 10.10 7.27 1.73
CA LEU A 89 8.90 8.07 1.95
C LEU A 89 7.84 7.23 2.66
N PHE A 90 7.23 7.83 3.68
CA PHE A 90 6.10 7.31 4.42
C PHE A 90 4.99 8.37 4.48
N VAL A 91 3.80 7.93 4.82
CA VAL A 91 2.66 8.79 5.13
C VAL A 91 2.10 8.44 6.50
N GLU A 92 1.72 9.44 7.28
CA GLU A 92 0.92 9.24 8.49
C GLU A 92 -0.53 9.52 8.14
N GLN A 93 -1.40 8.51 8.33
CA GLN A 93 -2.80 8.58 7.96
C GLN A 93 -3.70 8.01 9.05
N TYR A 94 -4.78 8.75 9.39
CA TYR A 94 -5.84 8.21 10.23
C TYR A 94 -6.73 7.26 9.42
N ARG A 95 -6.90 6.03 9.91
CA ARG A 95 -7.73 4.99 9.29
C ARG A 95 -9.08 4.87 10.03
N PRO A 96 -10.16 5.51 9.54
CA PRO A 96 -11.46 5.52 10.21
C PRO A 96 -12.04 4.14 10.55
N PRO A 97 -11.87 3.08 9.74
CA PRO A 97 -12.43 1.77 10.07
C PRO A 97 -11.89 1.17 11.36
N ILE A 98 -10.62 1.42 11.68
CA ILE A 98 -9.94 0.92 12.88
C ILE A 98 -9.71 2.01 13.93
N ARG A 99 -9.96 3.29 13.58
CA ARG A 99 -9.85 4.48 14.44
C ARG A 99 -8.46 4.70 15.03
N GLU A 100 -7.45 4.46 14.21
CA GLU A 100 -6.05 4.62 14.58
C GLU A 100 -5.29 5.38 13.50
N THR A 101 -4.22 6.10 13.89
CA THR A 101 -3.27 6.69 12.95
C THR A 101 -2.14 5.72 12.72
N HIS A 102 -1.82 5.45 11.47
CA HIS A 102 -0.77 4.53 11.07
C HIS A 102 0.32 5.24 10.30
N LEU A 103 1.54 4.78 10.49
CA LEU A 103 2.67 5.06 9.60
C LEU A 103 2.64 4.01 8.49
N GLU A 104 2.46 4.46 7.25
CA GLU A 104 2.27 3.61 6.09
C GLU A 104 3.20 4.01 4.95
N LEU A 105 3.47 3.09 4.04
CA LEU A 105 4.03 3.44 2.75
C LEU A 105 2.94 4.06 1.86
N PRO A 106 3.28 4.97 0.93
CA PRO A 106 2.33 5.50 -0.04
C PRO A 106 1.60 4.36 -0.77
N ALA A 107 0.28 4.48 -0.93
CA ALA A 107 -0.54 3.39 -1.43
C ALA A 107 -1.90 3.88 -1.94
N GLY A 108 -2.37 3.31 -3.03
CA GLY A 108 -3.69 3.62 -3.54
C GLY A 108 -4.27 2.56 -4.46
N ILE A 109 -5.40 2.86 -5.06
CA ILE A 109 -6.14 1.95 -5.94
C ILE A 109 -5.50 1.94 -7.33
N VAL A 110 -5.46 0.77 -7.95
CA VAL A 110 -5.12 0.63 -9.36
C VAL A 110 -6.38 0.91 -10.18
N GLU A 111 -6.37 1.97 -10.97
CA GLU A 111 -7.49 2.36 -11.82
C GLU A 111 -7.64 1.43 -13.04
N ASP A 112 -8.83 1.45 -13.66
CA ASP A 112 -9.13 0.62 -14.83
C ASP A 112 -8.13 0.86 -15.97
N GLY A 113 -7.40 -0.20 -16.32
CA GLY A 113 -6.42 -0.17 -17.40
C GLY A 113 -5.01 0.27 -16.99
N GLU A 114 -4.80 0.64 -15.73
CA GLU A 114 -3.45 0.89 -15.20
C GLU A 114 -2.72 -0.43 -14.89
N SER A 115 -1.41 -0.40 -15.04
CA SER A 115 -0.52 -1.38 -14.41
C SER A 115 -0.17 -0.93 -12.99
N TYR A 116 0.28 -1.86 -12.13
CA TYR A 116 0.75 -1.50 -10.78
C TYR A 116 1.84 -0.43 -10.77
N THR A 117 2.74 -0.43 -11.76
CA THR A 117 3.80 0.59 -11.85
C THR A 117 3.28 1.96 -12.28
N GLN A 118 2.22 2.02 -13.08
CA GLN A 118 1.55 3.28 -13.43
C GLN A 118 0.80 3.85 -12.23
N ALA A 119 0.00 3.02 -11.56
CA ALA A 119 -0.69 3.41 -10.34
C ALA A 119 0.31 3.87 -9.25
N ALA A 120 1.42 3.14 -9.05
CA ALA A 120 2.47 3.53 -8.10
C ALA A 120 3.06 4.90 -8.41
N THR A 121 3.29 5.22 -9.69
CA THR A 121 3.81 6.53 -10.09
C THR A 121 2.82 7.64 -9.80
N ARG A 122 1.54 7.44 -10.13
CA ARG A 122 0.46 8.39 -9.89
C ARG A 122 0.24 8.63 -8.40
N GLU A 123 -0.01 7.57 -7.63
CA GLU A 123 -0.28 7.65 -6.19
C GLU A 123 0.89 8.29 -5.41
N LEU A 124 2.13 7.91 -5.74
CA LEU A 124 3.31 8.50 -5.12
C LEU A 124 3.38 10.01 -5.37
N GLU A 125 3.11 10.46 -6.60
CA GLU A 125 3.12 11.89 -6.93
C GLU A 125 1.95 12.63 -6.25
N GLU A 126 0.74 12.07 -6.28
CA GLU A 126 -0.46 12.65 -5.67
C GLU A 126 -0.35 12.78 -4.16
N GLU A 127 0.08 11.73 -3.46
CA GLU A 127 0.19 11.72 -2.01
C GLU A 127 1.40 12.49 -1.48
N THR A 128 2.55 12.38 -2.15
CA THR A 128 3.81 12.87 -1.59
C THR A 128 4.39 14.09 -2.29
N GLY A 129 4.00 14.37 -3.53
CA GLY A 129 4.60 15.40 -4.37
C GLY A 129 5.95 15.00 -4.97
N PHE A 130 6.28 13.71 -5.00
CA PHE A 130 7.50 13.20 -5.62
C PHE A 130 7.17 12.23 -6.74
N ARG A 131 7.85 12.39 -7.87
CA ARG A 131 7.71 11.55 -9.06
C ARG A 131 8.95 10.68 -9.25
N PRO A 132 8.80 9.34 -9.39
CA PRO A 132 9.92 8.45 -9.62
C PRO A 132 10.37 8.47 -11.09
N SER A 133 11.68 8.35 -11.32
CA SER A 133 12.24 8.12 -12.65
C SER A 133 12.26 6.63 -13.03
N SER A 134 12.20 5.74 -12.05
CA SER A 134 12.20 4.29 -12.23
C SER A 134 11.25 3.62 -11.25
N THR A 135 10.48 2.64 -11.74
CA THR A 135 9.60 1.79 -10.94
C THR A 135 9.72 0.33 -11.35
N ALA A 136 9.66 -0.58 -10.38
CA ALA A 136 9.68 -2.01 -10.60
C ALA A 136 8.64 -2.72 -9.72
N LEU A 137 7.79 -3.55 -10.32
CA LEU A 137 6.90 -4.44 -9.57
C LEU A 137 7.76 -5.53 -8.91
N LEU A 138 7.76 -5.58 -7.58
CA LEU A 138 8.45 -6.62 -6.81
C LEU A 138 7.57 -7.88 -6.72
N GLN A 139 6.30 -7.71 -6.34
CA GLN A 139 5.38 -8.82 -6.15
C GLN A 139 3.93 -8.37 -6.31
N GLU A 140 3.09 -9.29 -6.81
CA GLU A 140 1.63 -9.23 -6.78
C GLU A 140 1.09 -10.43 -6.00
N TYR A 141 0.10 -10.23 -5.15
CA TYR A 141 -0.48 -11.30 -4.34
C TYR A 141 -1.89 -10.97 -3.87
N ALA A 142 -2.70 -12.03 -3.62
CA ALA A 142 -4.03 -11.90 -3.04
C ALA A 142 -3.96 -11.66 -1.53
N VAL A 143 -4.77 -10.73 -1.03
CA VAL A 143 -4.80 -10.29 0.38
C VAL A 143 -5.97 -10.92 1.11
N ALA A 144 -5.73 -11.44 2.33
CA ALA A 144 -6.77 -11.98 3.21
C ALA A 144 -7.75 -12.92 2.50
N THR A 145 -7.22 -13.90 1.78
CA THR A 145 -7.91 -14.82 0.87
C THR A 145 -9.11 -15.59 1.47
N GLY A 146 -9.29 -15.53 2.78
CA GLY A 146 -10.46 -16.12 3.46
C GLY A 146 -11.69 -15.23 3.44
N VAL A 147 -11.58 -13.96 3.00
CA VAL A 147 -12.70 -13.01 3.04
C VAL A 147 -12.61 -11.94 1.94
N LEU A 148 -11.43 -11.63 1.42
CA LEU A 148 -11.27 -10.60 0.40
C LEU A 148 -11.08 -11.20 -0.99
N ARG A 149 -11.74 -10.59 -1.97
CA ARG A 149 -11.41 -10.60 -3.38
C ARG A 149 -10.65 -9.32 -3.65
N HIS A 150 -9.33 -9.34 -3.38
CA HIS A 150 -8.49 -8.17 -3.45
C HIS A 150 -7.04 -8.56 -3.72
N ASP A 151 -6.46 -7.99 -4.75
CA ASP A 151 -5.05 -8.16 -5.09
C ASP A 151 -4.25 -6.92 -4.73
N ARG A 152 -2.99 -7.13 -4.36
CA ARG A 152 -2.06 -6.06 -4.02
C ARG A 152 -0.75 -6.22 -4.78
N GLY A 153 -0.31 -5.13 -5.40
CA GLY A 153 1.03 -5.00 -5.96
C GLY A 153 1.96 -4.26 -5.00
N VAL A 154 3.19 -4.73 -4.87
CA VAL A 154 4.28 -4.00 -4.21
C VAL A 154 5.24 -3.51 -5.27
N VAL A 155 5.43 -2.19 -5.34
CA VAL A 155 6.28 -1.54 -6.32
C VAL A 155 7.42 -0.82 -5.62
N TYR A 156 8.65 -1.07 -6.05
CA TYR A 156 9.81 -0.28 -5.69
C TYR A 156 9.93 0.93 -6.63
N ALA A 157 10.22 2.09 -6.07
CA ALA A 157 10.36 3.34 -6.80
C ALA A 157 11.64 4.07 -6.37
N GLU A 158 12.40 4.58 -7.34
CA GLU A 158 13.64 5.30 -7.11
C GLU A 158 13.86 6.46 -8.08
N GLY A 159 14.90 7.27 -7.81
CA GLY A 159 15.20 8.45 -8.62
C GLY A 159 14.08 9.47 -8.51
N LEU A 160 13.67 9.78 -7.28
CA LEU A 160 12.57 10.69 -6.99
C LEU A 160 12.98 12.13 -7.29
N GLU A 161 12.11 12.83 -8.02
CA GLU A 161 12.22 14.25 -8.31
C GLU A 161 10.98 14.98 -7.78
N PRO A 162 11.10 16.25 -7.34
CA PRO A 162 9.94 17.03 -6.94
C PRO A 162 8.89 17.13 -8.05
N GLY A 163 7.64 16.84 -7.70
CA GLY A 163 6.45 16.92 -8.54
C GLY A 163 5.38 17.79 -7.89
N GLU A 164 4.13 17.61 -8.27
CA GLU A 164 2.99 18.35 -7.73
C GLU A 164 2.11 17.44 -6.87
N ARG A 165 2.01 17.75 -5.57
CA ARG A 165 1.13 17.05 -4.66
C ARG A 165 -0.33 17.40 -4.93
N ALA A 166 -1.19 16.40 -5.07
CA ALA A 166 -2.60 16.57 -5.43
C ALA A 166 -3.50 15.56 -4.71
N LEU A 167 -3.67 15.75 -3.39
CA LEU A 167 -4.52 14.88 -2.58
C LEU A 167 -5.98 14.91 -3.03
N ASP A 168 -6.63 13.79 -2.98
CA ASP A 168 -8.07 13.69 -3.11
C ASP A 168 -8.78 14.42 -1.96
N SER A 169 -10.00 14.87 -2.20
CA SER A 169 -10.76 15.72 -1.25
C SER A 169 -11.06 15.04 0.10
N ASN A 170 -10.92 13.73 0.18
CA ASN A 170 -11.13 12.90 1.37
C ASN A 170 -9.82 12.33 1.94
N GLU A 171 -8.67 12.72 1.41
CA GLU A 171 -7.36 12.31 1.89
C GLU A 171 -6.77 13.34 2.84
N PHE A 172 -6.44 12.87 4.03
CA PHE A 172 -5.81 13.64 5.09
C PHE A 172 -4.61 12.85 5.59
N LEU A 173 -3.45 13.12 5.00
CA LEU A 173 -2.20 12.45 5.35
C LEU A 173 -1.03 13.43 5.41
N GLU A 174 -0.05 13.11 6.23
CA GLU A 174 1.20 13.85 6.37
C GLU A 174 2.36 13.01 5.82
N VAL A 175 3.20 13.61 4.98
CA VAL A 175 4.38 12.95 4.43
C VAL A 175 5.50 13.02 5.45
N THR A 176 6.14 11.89 5.70
CA THR A 176 7.34 11.81 6.54
C THR A 176 8.39 10.93 5.88
N THR A 177 9.59 10.94 6.38
CA THR A 177 10.70 10.15 5.86
C THR A 177 11.37 9.36 6.97
N VAL A 178 11.85 8.17 6.63
CA VAL A 178 12.57 7.29 7.55
C VAL A 178 13.85 6.82 6.86
N PRO A 179 15.03 6.88 7.50
CA PRO A 179 16.26 6.30 6.98
C PRO A 179 16.05 4.83 6.55
N VAL A 180 16.62 4.46 5.40
CA VAL A 180 16.42 3.11 4.83
C VAL A 180 16.76 2.02 5.85
N ASP A 181 17.86 2.17 6.58
CA ASP A 181 18.33 1.19 7.56
C ASP A 181 17.44 1.08 8.81
N ARG A 182 16.54 2.06 9.05
CA ARG A 182 15.61 2.12 10.18
C ARG A 182 14.16 1.80 9.78
N ALA A 183 13.88 1.74 8.49
CA ALA A 183 12.51 1.67 7.97
C ALA A 183 11.74 0.44 8.49
N LEU A 184 12.35 -0.75 8.46
CA LEU A 184 11.70 -1.97 8.95
C LEU A 184 11.54 -1.95 10.48
N GLU A 185 12.49 -1.41 11.24
CA GLU A 185 12.37 -1.25 12.70
C GLU A 185 11.20 -0.32 13.01
N ARG A 186 11.14 0.84 12.35
CA ARG A 186 10.08 1.84 12.54
C ARG A 186 8.69 1.30 12.18
N ALA A 187 8.57 0.57 11.09
CA ALA A 187 7.30 -0.04 10.65
C ALA A 187 6.78 -1.14 11.60
N ARG A 188 7.64 -1.72 12.44
CA ARG A 188 7.25 -2.70 13.47
C ARG A 188 6.74 -2.07 14.76
N GLU A 189 6.91 -0.77 14.95
CA GLU A 189 6.33 -0.07 16.08
C GLU A 189 4.81 -0.05 15.95
N GLN A 190 4.11 -0.17 17.08
CA GLN A 190 2.64 -0.17 17.09
C GLN A 190 2.10 1.27 17.05
N PRO A 191 1.02 1.52 16.30
CA PRO A 191 0.25 0.55 15.51
C PRO A 191 0.95 0.19 14.19
N ALA A 192 1.09 -1.10 13.89
CA ALA A 192 1.69 -1.61 12.67
C ALA A 192 0.62 -2.16 11.71
N ASN A 193 0.89 -2.16 10.41
CA ASN A 193 -0.01 -2.71 9.39
C ASN A 193 0.70 -3.71 8.46
N ASP A 194 -0.08 -4.60 7.87
CA ASP A 194 0.42 -5.69 7.04
C ASP A 194 1.02 -5.21 5.71
N SER A 195 0.42 -4.19 5.10
CA SER A 195 0.85 -3.67 3.80
C SER A 195 2.27 -3.11 3.83
N THR A 196 2.55 -2.24 4.81
CA THR A 196 3.86 -1.65 5.02
C THR A 196 4.90 -2.71 5.38
N LEU A 197 4.58 -3.60 6.33
CA LEU A 197 5.53 -4.64 6.78
C LEU A 197 5.88 -5.61 5.64
N THR A 198 4.87 -6.09 4.89
CA THR A 198 5.10 -7.03 3.79
C THR A 198 5.92 -6.38 2.69
N ALA A 199 5.61 -5.14 2.31
CA ALA A 199 6.32 -4.44 1.26
C ALA A 199 7.81 -4.23 1.61
N LEU A 200 8.11 -3.81 2.84
CA LEU A 200 9.50 -3.63 3.29
C LEU A 200 10.27 -4.96 3.37
N LEU A 201 9.62 -6.05 3.81
CA LEU A 201 10.24 -7.37 3.84
C LEU A 201 10.56 -7.88 2.44
N LEU A 202 9.66 -7.72 1.47
CA LEU A 202 9.90 -8.08 0.08
C LEU A 202 11.04 -7.25 -0.52
N ALA A 203 11.04 -5.94 -0.33
CA ALA A 203 12.09 -5.05 -0.82
C ALA A 203 13.47 -5.38 -0.22
N THR A 204 13.50 -5.80 1.06
CA THR A 204 14.73 -6.26 1.71
C THR A 204 15.20 -7.60 1.13
N GLU A 205 14.28 -8.56 0.89
CA GLU A 205 14.62 -9.86 0.31
C GLU A 205 15.16 -9.71 -1.11
N ASP A 206 14.58 -8.84 -1.91
CA ASP A 206 15.02 -8.54 -3.28
C ASP A 206 16.31 -7.72 -3.34
N GLY A 207 16.81 -7.24 -2.20
CA GLY A 207 18.07 -6.50 -2.09
C GLY A 207 18.04 -5.09 -2.67
N VAL A 208 16.84 -4.46 -2.69
CA VAL A 208 16.66 -3.05 -3.12
C VAL A 208 16.66 -2.08 -1.94
N LEU A 209 16.67 -2.60 -0.71
CA LEU A 209 16.86 -1.86 0.55
C LEU A 209 18.11 -2.29 1.28
#